data_d447e1868d2c0442cea1eab3ad25673e
#
_entry.id   d447e1868d2c0442cea1eab3ad25673e
#
_cell.length_a   1.000
_cell.length_b   1.000
_cell.length_c   1.000
_cell.angle_alpha   90.00
_cell.angle_beta   90.00
_cell.angle_gamma   90.00
#
_symmetry.space_group_name_H-M   'P 1'
#
loop_
_entity.id
_entity.type
_entity.pdbx_description
1 polymer ?
#
loop_
_entity_poly.entity_id
_entity_poly.type
_entity_poly.pdbx_seq_one_letter_code
_entity_poly.pdbx_strand_id
1 'polypeptide(L)'
;IIKNSDIIIQLGLPDEEKLSLFKENQTLIGSLNAFLNKEKLDNLKSKKINCFSLELLPRITRAQSMDILSSQANLAGYKAVVEAFQVYEKAIPMMMTAAGTIPAAKVLVVGAGVAGLQAIATAKRMGAVVFATDVRMASKEQVESLGGKFLTVEGSENLETEGGYAKEASHEFKKKQEELLTETLKKIDIIICTALIPGREAPKIIKEEMFKNLQPGSVIYDLAAVQGGNTVFTEVDKTVEKNGVKILGEANILNKLPVSASNLYAKNVFN
;
A
#
# COMPACT_ATOMS: atom_id res chain seq x y z
N ILE A 1 9.14 9.65 31.82
CA ILE A 1 7.73 9.79 31.37
C ILE A 1 7.05 8.43 31.49
N ILE A 2 7.46 7.35 30.79
CA ILE A 2 6.79 6.04 30.78
C ILE A 2 6.42 5.55 32.18
N LYS A 3 7.35 5.59 33.14
CA LYS A 3 7.14 5.13 34.53
C LYS A 3 6.06 5.90 35.31
N ASN A 4 5.69 7.10 34.85
CA ASN A 4 4.77 7.99 35.58
C ASN A 4 3.45 8.26 34.81
N SER A 5 3.20 7.51 33.74
CA SER A 5 2.00 7.63 32.94
C SER A 5 1.12 6.39 33.15
N ASP A 6 -0.18 6.55 33.22
CA ASP A 6 -1.14 5.45 33.28
C ASP A 6 -1.45 4.91 31.88
N ILE A 7 -1.48 5.81 30.88
CA ILE A 7 -1.74 5.51 29.48
C ILE A 7 -0.57 6.00 28.62
N ILE A 8 -0.04 5.14 27.79
CA ILE A 8 1.02 5.43 26.82
C ILE A 8 0.44 5.24 25.41
N ILE A 9 0.49 6.30 24.62
CA ILE A 9 0.08 6.27 23.21
C ILE A 9 1.34 6.34 22.35
N GLN A 10 1.45 5.41 21.38
CA GLN A 10 2.63 5.32 20.52
C GLN A 10 2.24 4.85 19.11
N LEU A 11 3.08 5.19 18.12
CA LEU A 11 2.83 4.78 16.72
C LEU A 11 2.98 3.27 16.52
N GLY A 12 3.99 2.66 17.12
CA GLY A 12 4.28 1.23 17.00
C GLY A 12 4.62 0.62 18.36
N LEU A 13 4.98 -0.67 18.35
CA LEU A 13 5.45 -1.32 19.57
C LEU A 13 6.79 -0.71 20.00
N PRO A 14 6.95 -0.28 21.25
CA PRO A 14 8.22 0.22 21.77
C PRO A 14 9.36 -0.79 21.67
N ASP A 15 10.60 -0.32 21.59
CA ASP A 15 11.78 -1.15 21.73
C ASP A 15 11.88 -1.79 23.13
N GLU A 16 12.73 -2.80 23.28
CA GLU A 16 12.84 -3.58 24.53
C GLU A 16 13.28 -2.73 25.72
N GLU A 17 14.15 -1.73 25.50
CA GLU A 17 14.58 -0.82 26.53
C GLU A 17 13.37 -0.06 27.11
N LYS A 18 12.53 0.51 26.24
CA LYS A 18 11.31 1.22 26.67
C LYS A 18 10.29 0.27 27.29
N LEU A 19 10.11 -0.95 26.72
CA LEU A 19 9.21 -1.97 27.27
C LEU A 19 9.61 -2.39 28.70
N SER A 20 10.90 -2.33 29.03
CA SER A 20 11.38 -2.62 30.38
C SER A 20 10.95 -1.60 31.43
N LEU A 21 10.61 -0.38 30.99
CA LEU A 21 10.18 0.72 31.85
C LEU A 21 8.69 0.70 32.22
N PHE A 22 7.91 -0.18 31.58
CA PHE A 22 6.47 -0.30 31.86
C PHE A 22 6.24 -0.94 33.23
N LYS A 23 5.20 -0.47 33.89
CA LYS A 23 4.72 -0.98 35.18
C LYS A 23 3.42 -1.75 35.02
N GLU A 24 3.13 -2.60 35.98
CA GLU A 24 1.85 -3.31 36.07
C GLU A 24 0.66 -2.34 35.97
N ASN A 25 -0.40 -2.78 35.30
CA ASN A 25 -1.66 -2.05 35.07
C ASN A 25 -1.59 -0.81 34.18
N GLN A 26 -0.45 -0.50 33.57
CA GLN A 26 -0.39 0.56 32.54
C GLN A 26 -1.14 0.11 31.27
N THR A 27 -1.54 1.10 30.47
CA THR A 27 -2.23 0.87 29.18
C THR A 27 -1.34 1.37 28.05
N LEU A 28 -1.08 0.51 27.05
CA LEU A 28 -0.38 0.83 25.80
C LEU A 28 -1.37 0.82 24.64
N ILE A 29 -1.44 1.94 23.91
CA ILE A 29 -2.31 2.11 22.72
C ILE A 29 -1.43 2.44 21.52
N GLY A 30 -1.61 1.71 20.42
CA GLY A 30 -0.86 1.99 19.20
C GLY A 30 -1.06 0.93 18.10
N SER A 31 -0.36 1.07 17.00
CA SER A 31 -0.25 0.04 15.96
C SER A 31 0.83 -0.95 16.35
N LEU A 32 0.47 -1.98 17.11
CA LEU A 32 1.43 -2.87 17.76
C LEU A 32 1.92 -4.00 16.85
N ASN A 33 1.36 -4.13 15.65
CA ASN A 33 1.60 -5.24 14.71
C ASN A 33 1.47 -6.60 15.39
N ALA A 34 0.30 -6.83 16.01
CA ALA A 34 0.06 -7.93 16.93
C ALA A 34 0.39 -9.32 16.34
N PHE A 35 0.13 -9.54 15.06
CA PHE A 35 0.45 -10.82 14.39
C PHE A 35 1.96 -11.10 14.31
N LEU A 36 2.77 -10.06 14.15
CA LEU A 36 4.23 -10.18 14.00
C LEU A 36 4.96 -10.11 15.35
N ASN A 37 4.33 -9.52 16.37
CA ASN A 37 4.95 -9.26 17.68
C ASN A 37 4.33 -10.08 18.82
N LYS A 38 3.80 -11.27 18.53
CA LYS A 38 3.08 -12.10 19.51
C LYS A 38 3.88 -12.33 20.80
N GLU A 39 5.15 -12.73 20.68
CA GLU A 39 6.02 -13.00 21.81
C GLU A 39 6.20 -11.77 22.72
N LYS A 40 6.42 -10.60 22.12
CA LYS A 40 6.57 -9.35 22.88
C LYS A 40 5.25 -8.95 23.59
N LEU A 41 4.11 -9.18 22.94
CA LEU A 41 2.80 -8.93 23.53
C LEU A 41 2.48 -9.92 24.66
N ASP A 42 2.87 -11.18 24.54
CA ASP A 42 2.75 -12.17 25.62
C ASP A 42 3.62 -11.78 26.82
N ASN A 43 4.79 -11.20 26.61
CA ASN A 43 5.61 -10.64 27.69
C ASN A 43 4.92 -9.44 28.39
N LEU A 44 4.32 -8.52 27.63
CA LEU A 44 3.54 -7.42 28.20
C LEU A 44 2.33 -7.92 29.01
N LYS A 45 1.66 -8.94 28.50
CA LYS A 45 0.55 -9.63 29.21
C LYS A 45 1.03 -10.22 30.53
N SER A 46 2.19 -10.87 30.56
CA SER A 46 2.76 -11.44 31.80
C SER A 46 3.05 -10.37 32.86
N LYS A 47 3.32 -9.13 32.43
CA LYS A 47 3.50 -7.94 33.28
C LYS A 47 2.17 -7.22 33.60
N LYS A 48 1.03 -7.80 33.23
CA LYS A 48 -0.32 -7.24 33.41
C LYS A 48 -0.50 -5.86 32.76
N ILE A 49 0.11 -5.62 31.59
CA ILE A 49 -0.04 -4.40 30.81
C ILE A 49 -1.22 -4.58 29.86
N ASN A 50 -2.14 -3.61 29.82
CA ASN A 50 -3.25 -3.58 28.90
C ASN A 50 -2.76 -3.08 27.53
N CYS A 51 -2.96 -3.86 26.47
CA CYS A 51 -2.53 -3.51 25.12
C CYS A 51 -3.73 -3.35 24.18
N PHE A 52 -3.84 -2.18 23.53
CA PHE A 52 -4.82 -1.91 22.47
C PHE A 52 -4.10 -1.74 21.13
N SER A 53 -4.26 -2.74 20.29
CA SER A 53 -3.65 -2.79 18.95
C SER A 53 -4.65 -2.21 17.95
N LEU A 54 -4.44 -0.96 17.55
CA LEU A 54 -5.41 -0.18 16.76
C LEU A 54 -5.65 -0.77 15.37
N GLU A 55 -4.68 -1.48 14.80
CA GLU A 55 -4.85 -2.18 13.52
C GLU A 55 -5.79 -3.38 13.59
N LEU A 56 -6.19 -3.81 14.78
CA LEU A 56 -7.15 -4.89 15.00
C LEU A 56 -8.58 -4.40 15.26
N LEU A 57 -8.80 -3.08 15.22
CA LEU A 57 -10.15 -2.53 15.32
C LEU A 57 -11.06 -3.09 14.21
N PRO A 58 -12.30 -3.50 14.53
CA PRO A 58 -13.20 -4.06 13.53
C PRO A 58 -13.61 -3.01 12.49
N ARG A 59 -13.70 -3.41 11.23
CA ARG A 59 -14.13 -2.54 10.12
C ARG A 59 -15.67 -2.42 10.09
N ILE A 60 -16.22 -1.73 11.05
CA ILE A 60 -17.65 -1.42 11.17
C ILE A 60 -17.85 0.11 11.10
N THR A 61 -19.03 0.54 10.73
CA THR A 61 -19.38 1.97 10.56
C THR A 61 -19.01 2.81 11.78
N ARG A 62 -19.25 2.28 12.98
CA ARG A 62 -18.98 2.97 14.25
C ARG A 62 -17.48 3.20 14.49
N ALA A 63 -16.60 2.37 13.95
CA ALA A 63 -15.15 2.45 14.15
C ALA A 63 -14.42 3.14 13.00
N GLN A 64 -15.10 3.61 11.95
CA GLN A 64 -14.46 4.23 10.78
C GLN A 64 -13.56 5.42 11.13
N SER A 65 -13.99 6.26 12.08
CA SER A 65 -13.20 7.41 12.53
C SER A 65 -11.93 7.03 13.30
N MET A 66 -11.86 5.80 13.81
CA MET A 66 -10.73 5.22 14.53
C MET A 66 -9.77 4.43 13.62
N ASP A 67 -10.11 4.21 12.34
CA ASP A 67 -9.36 3.35 11.40
C ASP A 67 -8.03 3.99 10.98
N ILE A 68 -6.99 3.67 11.73
CA ILE A 68 -5.61 4.09 11.43
C ILE A 68 -5.09 3.48 10.13
N LEU A 69 -5.52 2.27 9.77
CA LEU A 69 -5.05 1.61 8.56
C LEU A 69 -5.51 2.37 7.32
N SER A 70 -6.79 2.76 7.27
CA SER A 70 -7.33 3.50 6.14
C SER A 70 -6.75 4.91 6.05
N SER A 71 -6.62 5.64 7.16
CA SER A 71 -6.10 7.00 7.16
C SER A 71 -4.65 7.06 6.67
N GLN A 72 -3.81 6.14 7.13
CA GLN A 72 -2.41 6.07 6.76
C GLN A 72 -2.21 5.50 5.35
N ALA A 73 -2.96 4.46 4.95
CA ALA A 73 -2.93 3.91 3.60
C ALA A 73 -3.33 4.94 2.53
N ASN A 74 -4.30 5.81 2.83
CA ASN A 74 -4.69 6.90 1.94
C ASN A 74 -3.52 7.84 1.65
N LEU A 75 -2.82 8.30 2.68
CA LEU A 75 -1.62 9.14 2.54
C LEU A 75 -0.49 8.43 1.81
N ALA A 76 -0.29 7.12 2.08
CA ALA A 76 0.73 6.32 1.42
C ALA A 76 0.46 6.21 -0.09
N GLY A 77 -0.79 5.97 -0.50
CA GLY A 77 -1.18 5.91 -1.91
C GLY A 77 -0.95 7.24 -2.64
N TYR A 78 -1.29 8.37 -2.00
CA TYR A 78 -0.98 9.69 -2.52
C TYR A 78 0.52 9.90 -2.71
N LYS A 79 1.29 9.62 -1.65
CA LYS A 79 2.73 9.91 -1.66
C LYS A 79 3.50 8.99 -2.62
N ALA A 80 3.09 7.72 -2.76
CA ALA A 80 3.70 6.80 -3.72
C ALA A 80 3.64 7.32 -5.16
N VAL A 81 2.51 7.92 -5.56
CA VAL A 81 2.38 8.54 -6.88
C VAL A 81 3.33 9.72 -7.02
N VAL A 82 3.40 10.60 -6.02
CA VAL A 82 4.27 11.78 -6.04
C VAL A 82 5.74 11.36 -6.16
N GLU A 83 6.18 10.38 -5.38
CA GLU A 83 7.56 9.87 -5.42
C GLU A 83 7.87 9.18 -6.76
N ALA A 84 6.95 8.35 -7.26
CA ALA A 84 7.14 7.70 -8.56
C ALA A 84 7.25 8.73 -9.70
N PHE A 85 6.44 9.79 -9.65
CA PHE A 85 6.45 10.85 -10.65
C PHE A 85 7.72 11.70 -10.59
N GLN A 86 8.26 11.91 -9.38
CA GLN A 86 9.54 12.61 -9.21
C GLN A 86 10.71 11.85 -9.83
N VAL A 87 10.67 10.51 -9.77
CA VAL A 87 11.74 9.64 -10.32
C VAL A 87 11.58 9.39 -11.82
N TYR A 88 10.35 9.51 -12.34
CA TYR A 88 10.05 9.33 -13.75
C TYR A 88 10.57 10.51 -14.58
N GLU A 89 11.41 10.24 -15.56
CA GLU A 89 12.17 11.26 -16.29
C GLU A 89 11.42 11.88 -17.47
N LYS A 90 10.10 11.63 -17.60
CA LYS A 90 9.25 12.20 -18.66
C LYS A 90 8.08 12.96 -18.04
N ALA A 91 7.41 13.80 -18.87
CA ALA A 91 6.22 14.54 -18.45
C ALA A 91 5.06 13.58 -18.13
N ILE A 92 4.25 13.95 -17.15
CA ILE A 92 3.09 13.14 -16.73
C ILE A 92 1.84 13.47 -17.55
N PRO A 93 1.36 14.74 -17.61
CA PRO A 93 0.19 15.05 -18.40
C PRO A 93 0.52 15.12 -19.90
N MET A 94 -0.51 14.96 -20.72
CA MET A 94 -0.40 15.30 -22.13
C MET A 94 -0.11 16.79 -22.28
N MET A 95 0.86 17.13 -23.14
CA MET A 95 1.18 18.50 -23.46
C MET A 95 1.35 18.67 -24.98
N MET A 96 0.91 19.82 -25.49
CA MET A 96 1.11 20.22 -26.89
C MET A 96 2.06 21.40 -26.95
N THR A 97 3.05 21.29 -27.82
CA THR A 97 4.02 22.35 -28.08
C THR A 97 4.16 22.56 -29.59
N ALA A 98 4.79 23.65 -30.02
CA ALA A 98 5.10 23.87 -31.42
C ALA A 98 6.03 22.78 -32.01
N ALA A 99 6.80 22.12 -31.15
CA ALA A 99 7.69 21.01 -31.54
C ALA A 99 6.99 19.64 -31.58
N GLY A 100 5.73 19.55 -31.15
CA GLY A 100 4.94 18.31 -31.14
C GLY A 100 4.18 18.05 -29.85
N THR A 101 3.53 16.89 -29.79
CA THR A 101 2.72 16.43 -28.66
C THR A 101 3.50 15.46 -27.79
N ILE A 102 3.47 15.68 -26.48
CA ILE A 102 3.95 14.73 -25.48
C ILE A 102 2.73 13.94 -24.99
N PRO A 103 2.70 12.62 -25.15
CA PRO A 103 1.57 11.81 -24.67
C PRO A 103 1.54 11.74 -23.13
N ALA A 104 0.36 11.55 -22.56
CA ALA A 104 0.23 11.35 -21.13
C ALA A 104 0.89 10.03 -20.68
N ALA A 105 1.55 10.07 -19.54
CA ALA A 105 2.11 8.88 -18.90
C ALA A 105 0.99 7.87 -18.55
N LYS A 106 1.27 6.58 -18.71
CA LYS A 106 0.37 5.49 -18.39
C LYS A 106 0.78 4.85 -17.07
N VAL A 107 -0.12 4.91 -16.11
CA VAL A 107 0.08 4.39 -14.76
C VAL A 107 -0.75 3.12 -14.56
N LEU A 108 -0.14 2.07 -14.05
CA LEU A 108 -0.83 0.88 -13.58
C LEU A 108 -0.82 0.85 -12.05
N VAL A 109 -1.98 0.72 -11.44
CA VAL A 109 -2.11 0.50 -10.00
C VAL A 109 -2.46 -0.97 -9.76
N VAL A 110 -1.61 -1.67 -9.01
CA VAL A 110 -1.78 -3.08 -8.63
C VAL A 110 -2.33 -3.13 -7.20
N GLY A 111 -3.60 -3.54 -7.08
CA GLY A 111 -4.38 -3.47 -5.86
C GLY A 111 -5.21 -2.17 -5.78
N ALA A 112 -6.53 -2.31 -5.66
CA ALA A 112 -7.49 -1.22 -5.56
C ALA A 112 -8.12 -1.12 -4.15
N GLY A 113 -7.29 -1.30 -3.11
CA GLY A 113 -7.65 -0.96 -1.73
C GLY A 113 -7.55 0.55 -1.47
N VAL A 114 -7.59 0.97 -0.21
CA VAL A 114 -7.56 2.42 0.15
C VAL A 114 -6.36 3.13 -0.47
N ALA A 115 -5.15 2.56 -0.35
CA ALA A 115 -3.94 3.14 -0.95
C ALA A 115 -4.03 3.18 -2.48
N GLY A 116 -4.49 2.08 -3.10
CA GLY A 116 -4.61 1.99 -4.56
C GLY A 116 -5.64 2.96 -5.13
N LEU A 117 -6.82 3.08 -4.53
CA LEU A 117 -7.84 4.03 -4.95
C LEU A 117 -7.35 5.48 -4.83
N GLN A 118 -6.63 5.81 -3.76
CA GLN A 118 -6.03 7.14 -3.63
C GLN A 118 -4.90 7.36 -4.66
N ALA A 119 -4.09 6.35 -4.95
CA ALA A 119 -3.08 6.42 -6.01
C ALA A 119 -3.74 6.69 -7.38
N ILE A 120 -4.82 5.98 -7.71
CA ILE A 120 -5.61 6.21 -8.93
C ILE A 120 -6.11 7.66 -9.00
N ALA A 121 -6.77 8.13 -7.93
CA ALA A 121 -7.29 9.50 -7.87
C ALA A 121 -6.18 10.54 -8.03
N THR A 122 -5.04 10.34 -7.39
CA THR A 122 -3.89 11.25 -7.46
C THR A 122 -3.29 11.28 -8.87
N ALA A 123 -2.98 10.11 -9.45
CA ALA A 123 -2.41 10.02 -10.79
C ALA A 123 -3.34 10.60 -11.87
N LYS A 124 -4.65 10.37 -11.74
CA LYS A 124 -5.66 10.98 -12.63
C LYS A 124 -5.66 12.51 -12.55
N ARG A 125 -5.66 13.09 -11.34
CA ARG A 125 -5.60 14.54 -11.14
C ARG A 125 -4.33 15.16 -11.71
N MET A 126 -3.23 14.43 -11.73
CA MET A 126 -1.96 14.87 -12.32
C MET A 126 -1.88 14.63 -13.84
N GLY A 127 -2.96 14.16 -14.47
CA GLY A 127 -3.10 14.05 -15.92
C GLY A 127 -2.64 12.74 -16.53
N ALA A 128 -2.34 11.72 -15.73
CA ALA A 128 -1.98 10.39 -16.21
C ALA A 128 -3.19 9.62 -16.78
N VAL A 129 -2.93 8.69 -17.69
CA VAL A 129 -3.89 7.63 -18.07
C VAL A 129 -3.71 6.46 -17.11
N VAL A 130 -4.74 6.17 -16.31
CA VAL A 130 -4.62 5.19 -15.21
C VAL A 130 -5.34 3.90 -15.54
N PHE A 131 -4.64 2.80 -15.37
CA PHE A 131 -5.14 1.42 -15.36
C PHE A 131 -5.04 0.90 -13.93
N ALA A 132 -5.94 -0.03 -13.57
CA ALA A 132 -5.87 -0.70 -12.27
C ALA A 132 -6.27 -2.16 -12.38
N THR A 133 -5.72 -2.99 -11.50
CA THR A 133 -6.09 -4.39 -11.35
C THR A 133 -6.28 -4.74 -9.88
N ASP A 134 -7.31 -5.52 -9.58
CA ASP A 134 -7.56 -6.10 -8.26
C ASP A 134 -8.24 -7.46 -8.48
N VAL A 135 -8.08 -8.38 -7.53
CA VAL A 135 -8.77 -9.69 -7.58
C VAL A 135 -10.25 -9.58 -7.18
N ARG A 136 -10.63 -8.48 -6.52
CA ARG A 136 -12.00 -8.21 -6.09
C ARG A 136 -12.76 -7.44 -7.18
N MET A 137 -13.76 -8.05 -7.77
CA MET A 137 -14.60 -7.40 -8.79
C MET A 137 -15.38 -6.19 -8.25
N ALA A 138 -15.70 -6.16 -6.95
CA ALA A 138 -16.32 -5.00 -6.29
C ALA A 138 -15.47 -3.72 -6.41
N SER A 139 -14.15 -3.83 -6.58
CA SER A 139 -13.27 -2.68 -6.79
C SER A 139 -13.42 -2.03 -8.16
N LYS A 140 -14.00 -2.70 -9.15
CA LYS A 140 -14.15 -2.20 -10.53
C LYS A 140 -14.91 -0.87 -10.58
N GLU A 141 -16.10 -0.83 -9.97
CA GLU A 141 -16.92 0.38 -9.95
C GLU A 141 -16.21 1.55 -9.29
N GLN A 142 -15.51 1.28 -8.18
CA GLN A 142 -14.72 2.29 -7.47
C GLN A 142 -13.59 2.86 -8.34
N VAL A 143 -12.86 2.00 -9.06
CA VAL A 143 -11.80 2.41 -9.98
C VAL A 143 -12.35 3.26 -11.13
N GLU A 144 -13.45 2.81 -11.75
CA GLU A 144 -14.08 3.48 -12.88
C GLU A 144 -14.69 4.82 -12.46
N SER A 145 -15.25 4.94 -11.27
CA SER A 145 -15.75 6.21 -10.71
C SER A 145 -14.65 7.25 -10.52
N LEU A 146 -13.41 6.83 -10.29
CA LEU A 146 -12.24 7.70 -10.22
C LEU A 146 -11.64 8.00 -11.60
N GLY A 147 -12.24 7.50 -12.69
CA GLY A 147 -11.78 7.68 -14.07
C GLY A 147 -10.59 6.78 -14.45
N GLY A 148 -10.31 5.75 -13.67
CA GLY A 148 -9.37 4.67 -14.03
C GLY A 148 -10.00 3.63 -14.95
N LYS A 149 -9.18 2.86 -15.66
CA LYS A 149 -9.60 1.72 -16.47
C LYS A 149 -9.29 0.43 -15.70
N PHE A 150 -10.32 -0.31 -15.31
CA PHE A 150 -10.13 -1.58 -14.62
C PHE A 150 -9.77 -2.68 -15.60
N LEU A 151 -8.70 -3.43 -15.31
CA LEU A 151 -8.29 -4.60 -16.10
C LEU A 151 -9.10 -5.81 -15.64
N THR A 152 -10.05 -6.23 -16.47
CA THR A 152 -10.94 -7.35 -16.17
C THR A 152 -10.46 -8.60 -16.89
N VAL A 153 -10.38 -9.71 -16.16
CA VAL A 153 -10.21 -11.05 -16.73
C VAL A 153 -11.58 -11.63 -17.04
N GLU A 154 -11.79 -12.13 -18.24
CA GLU A 154 -13.06 -12.76 -18.62
C GLU A 154 -13.33 -14.00 -17.75
N GLY A 155 -14.55 -14.12 -17.23
CA GLY A 155 -14.95 -15.18 -16.31
C GLY A 155 -14.44 -14.99 -14.87
N SER A 156 -14.08 -13.76 -14.48
CA SER A 156 -13.64 -13.46 -13.12
C SER A 156 -14.77 -13.66 -12.09
N GLU A 157 -14.48 -14.47 -11.07
CA GLU A 157 -15.32 -14.58 -9.87
C GLU A 157 -15.00 -13.45 -8.89
N ASN A 158 -15.96 -13.11 -8.02
CA ASN A 158 -15.69 -12.16 -6.95
C ASN A 158 -14.87 -12.83 -5.84
N LEU A 159 -13.60 -12.50 -5.75
CA LEU A 159 -12.66 -13.04 -4.78
C LEU A 159 -12.53 -12.11 -3.57
N GLU A 160 -13.64 -11.87 -2.87
CA GLU A 160 -13.69 -11.03 -1.68
C GLU A 160 -14.07 -11.82 -0.43
N THR A 161 -13.42 -11.53 0.71
CA THR A 161 -13.80 -12.04 2.02
C THR A 161 -14.84 -11.12 2.67
N GLU A 162 -15.57 -11.57 3.70
CA GLU A 162 -16.50 -10.75 4.48
C GLU A 162 -15.85 -9.49 5.08
N GLY A 163 -14.54 -9.52 5.33
CA GLY A 163 -13.75 -8.37 5.80
C GLY A 163 -13.23 -7.43 4.70
N GLY A 164 -13.63 -7.63 3.42
CA GLY A 164 -13.21 -6.79 2.30
C GLY A 164 -11.78 -7.06 1.80
N TYR A 165 -11.17 -8.18 2.19
CA TYR A 165 -9.86 -8.60 1.70
C TYR A 165 -9.98 -9.62 0.56
N ALA A 166 -8.92 -9.72 -0.26
CA ALA A 166 -8.86 -10.68 -1.35
C ALA A 166 -8.81 -12.13 -0.84
N LYS A 167 -9.62 -13.01 -1.45
CA LYS A 167 -9.50 -14.47 -1.33
C LYS A 167 -8.41 -15.00 -2.24
N GLU A 168 -7.99 -16.22 -2.00
CA GLU A 168 -7.06 -16.90 -2.90
C GLU A 168 -7.73 -17.26 -4.22
N ALA A 169 -7.13 -16.80 -5.34
CA ALA A 169 -7.65 -17.01 -6.68
C ALA A 169 -7.32 -18.42 -7.20
N SER A 170 -8.19 -18.97 -8.05
CA SER A 170 -7.94 -20.24 -8.76
C SER A 170 -6.69 -20.15 -9.66
N HIS A 171 -6.09 -21.28 -9.96
CA HIS A 171 -4.90 -21.33 -10.81
C HIS A 171 -5.19 -20.81 -12.24
N GLU A 172 -6.36 -21.09 -12.78
CA GLU A 172 -6.78 -20.60 -14.10
C GLU A 172 -6.96 -19.08 -14.11
N PHE A 173 -7.58 -18.52 -13.07
CA PHE A 173 -7.72 -17.07 -12.92
C PHE A 173 -6.35 -16.38 -12.83
N LYS A 174 -5.45 -16.91 -11.99
CA LYS A 174 -4.08 -16.38 -11.85
C LYS A 174 -3.35 -16.35 -13.20
N LYS A 175 -3.49 -17.41 -14.02
CA LYS A 175 -2.86 -17.50 -15.34
C LYS A 175 -3.42 -16.45 -16.31
N LYS A 176 -4.73 -16.32 -16.42
CA LYS A 176 -5.37 -15.31 -17.28
C LYS A 176 -5.02 -13.88 -16.83
N GLN A 177 -4.99 -13.64 -15.53
CA GLN A 177 -4.58 -12.35 -14.97
C GLN A 177 -3.11 -12.03 -15.31
N GLU A 178 -2.23 -13.02 -15.24
CA GLU A 178 -0.83 -12.90 -15.59
C GLU A 178 -0.61 -12.58 -17.07
N GLU A 179 -1.35 -13.25 -17.97
CA GLU A 179 -1.33 -12.98 -19.41
C GLU A 179 -1.79 -11.55 -19.72
N LEU A 180 -2.93 -11.13 -19.16
CA LEU A 180 -3.46 -9.79 -19.32
C LEU A 180 -2.50 -8.71 -18.77
N LEU A 181 -1.90 -8.97 -17.60
CA LEU A 181 -0.94 -8.08 -16.99
C LEU A 181 0.32 -7.95 -17.85
N THR A 182 0.85 -9.08 -18.35
CA THR A 182 2.03 -9.15 -19.21
C THR A 182 1.86 -8.29 -20.48
N GLU A 183 0.71 -8.40 -21.14
CA GLU A 183 0.40 -7.59 -22.32
C GLU A 183 0.22 -6.10 -21.96
N THR A 184 -0.38 -5.82 -20.81
CA THR A 184 -0.58 -4.44 -20.36
C THR A 184 0.74 -3.75 -20.06
N LEU A 185 1.68 -4.44 -19.43
CA LEU A 185 2.99 -3.89 -19.04
C LEU A 185 3.79 -3.33 -20.22
N LYS A 186 3.60 -3.83 -21.43
CA LYS A 186 4.29 -3.30 -22.64
C LYS A 186 4.02 -1.82 -22.91
N LYS A 187 2.94 -1.28 -22.39
CA LYS A 187 2.52 0.12 -22.60
C LYS A 187 2.52 0.98 -21.34
N ILE A 188 2.96 0.43 -20.20
CA ILE A 188 2.93 1.11 -18.90
C ILE A 188 4.28 1.81 -18.64
N ASP A 189 4.18 3.03 -18.17
CA ASP A 189 5.32 3.87 -17.79
C ASP A 189 5.63 3.77 -16.29
N ILE A 190 4.57 3.73 -15.46
CA ILE A 190 4.71 3.75 -14.00
C ILE A 190 3.78 2.72 -13.38
N ILE A 191 4.28 1.98 -12.40
CA ILE A 191 3.50 0.99 -11.65
C ILE A 191 3.51 1.36 -10.18
N ILE A 192 2.33 1.41 -9.55
CA ILE A 192 2.17 1.58 -8.11
C ILE A 192 1.62 0.27 -7.54
N CYS A 193 2.44 -0.43 -6.79
CA CYS A 193 2.06 -1.69 -6.14
C CYS A 193 1.53 -1.43 -4.74
N THR A 194 0.33 -1.93 -4.45
CA THR A 194 -0.35 -1.75 -3.17
C THR A 194 -1.00 -3.03 -2.65
N ALA A 195 -0.75 -4.17 -3.28
CA ALA A 195 -1.40 -5.43 -2.93
C ALA A 195 -0.77 -6.04 -1.66
N LEU A 196 -1.49 -5.96 -0.56
CA LEU A 196 -1.08 -6.46 0.75
C LEU A 196 -2.11 -7.45 1.31
N ILE A 197 -1.62 -8.47 2.01
CA ILE A 197 -2.44 -9.40 2.77
C ILE A 197 -2.03 -9.26 4.24
N PRO A 198 -2.95 -8.86 5.13
CA PRO A 198 -2.61 -8.68 6.54
C PRO A 198 -1.98 -9.93 7.17
N GLY A 199 -0.84 -9.74 7.84
CA GLY A 199 -0.13 -10.80 8.56
C GLY A 199 0.54 -11.87 7.69
N ARG A 200 0.64 -11.64 6.37
CA ARG A 200 1.30 -12.56 5.43
C ARG A 200 2.28 -11.82 4.54
N GLU A 201 3.14 -12.56 3.89
CA GLU A 201 4.01 -12.05 2.83
C GLU A 201 3.16 -11.53 1.65
N ALA A 202 3.60 -10.42 1.07
CA ALA A 202 2.93 -9.82 -0.08
C ALA A 202 3.01 -10.73 -1.32
N PRO A 203 1.93 -10.83 -2.12
CA PRO A 203 1.94 -11.67 -3.31
C PRO A 203 2.91 -11.12 -4.36
N LYS A 204 3.73 -11.98 -4.95
CA LYS A 204 4.60 -11.63 -6.08
C LYS A 204 3.77 -11.58 -7.37
N ILE A 205 3.34 -10.38 -7.73
CA ILE A 205 2.45 -10.13 -8.89
C ILE A 205 3.26 -9.82 -10.14
N ILE A 206 4.31 -9.00 -10.01
CA ILE A 206 5.23 -8.69 -11.11
C ILE A 206 6.41 -9.65 -11.05
N LYS A 207 6.37 -10.67 -11.90
CA LYS A 207 7.38 -11.74 -11.96
C LYS A 207 8.57 -11.34 -12.82
N GLU A 208 9.67 -12.08 -12.71
CA GLU A 208 10.91 -11.81 -13.44
C GLU A 208 10.72 -11.77 -14.96
N GLU A 209 10.00 -12.74 -15.50
CA GLU A 209 9.71 -12.84 -16.94
C GLU A 209 8.92 -11.65 -17.50
N MET A 210 8.18 -10.94 -16.65
CA MET A 210 7.41 -9.75 -17.03
C MET A 210 8.29 -8.52 -17.23
N PHE A 211 9.47 -8.46 -16.60
CA PHE A 211 10.36 -7.29 -16.70
C PHE A 211 10.87 -7.03 -18.11
N LYS A 212 10.96 -8.06 -18.95
CA LYS A 212 11.31 -7.90 -20.37
C LYS A 212 10.25 -7.15 -21.19
N ASN A 213 9.03 -7.03 -20.67
CA ASN A 213 7.93 -6.32 -21.31
C ASN A 213 7.83 -4.85 -20.85
N LEU A 214 8.51 -4.49 -19.79
CA LEU A 214 8.60 -3.10 -19.32
C LEU A 214 9.57 -2.31 -20.19
N GLN A 215 9.23 -1.04 -20.39
CA GLN A 215 10.10 -0.14 -21.15
C GLN A 215 11.23 0.39 -20.27
N PRO A 216 12.47 0.51 -20.79
CA PRO A 216 13.53 1.22 -20.07
C PRO A 216 13.08 2.64 -19.69
N GLY A 217 13.38 3.06 -18.48
CA GLY A 217 12.92 4.31 -17.90
C GLY A 217 11.55 4.22 -17.19
N SER A 218 10.91 3.04 -17.21
CA SER A 218 9.73 2.81 -16.36
C SER A 218 10.07 2.82 -14.87
N VAL A 219 9.10 3.17 -14.04
CA VAL A 219 9.25 3.26 -12.59
C VAL A 219 8.24 2.35 -11.91
N ILE A 220 8.68 1.58 -10.94
CA ILE A 220 7.81 0.81 -10.03
C ILE A 220 7.97 1.38 -8.63
N TYR A 221 6.86 1.76 -8.00
CA TYR A 221 6.83 2.10 -6.59
C TYR A 221 6.07 1.02 -5.82
N ASP A 222 6.76 0.33 -4.92
CA ASP A 222 6.20 -0.84 -4.22
C ASP A 222 5.95 -0.54 -2.74
N LEU A 223 4.69 -0.23 -2.40
CA LEU A 223 4.24 -0.03 -1.02
C LEU A 223 4.21 -1.32 -0.21
N ALA A 224 4.32 -2.48 -0.85
CA ALA A 224 4.34 -3.78 -0.19
C ALA A 224 5.75 -4.22 0.24
N ALA A 225 6.77 -3.39 0.04
CA ALA A 225 8.17 -3.74 0.25
C ALA A 225 8.45 -4.37 1.62
N VAL A 226 7.88 -3.81 2.71
CA VAL A 226 8.06 -4.31 4.10
C VAL A 226 7.53 -5.74 4.28
N GLN A 227 6.59 -6.18 3.45
CA GLN A 227 6.05 -7.55 3.45
C GLN A 227 6.60 -8.39 2.29
N GLY A 228 7.79 -8.06 1.79
CA GLY A 228 8.47 -8.78 0.72
C GLY A 228 8.28 -8.18 -0.68
N GLY A 229 7.34 -7.25 -0.87
CA GLY A 229 7.06 -6.58 -2.14
C GLY A 229 6.21 -7.36 -3.13
N ASN A 230 5.55 -6.63 -4.03
CA ASN A 230 4.76 -7.21 -5.13
C ASN A 230 5.60 -7.52 -6.37
N THR A 231 6.88 -7.14 -6.41
CA THR A 231 7.80 -7.57 -7.45
C THR A 231 8.86 -8.51 -6.87
N VAL A 232 9.46 -9.34 -7.72
CA VAL A 232 10.54 -10.23 -7.31
C VAL A 232 11.86 -9.50 -7.04
N PHE A 233 11.99 -8.25 -7.50
CA PHE A 233 13.20 -7.44 -7.35
C PHE A 233 13.05 -6.31 -6.32
N THR A 234 11.92 -6.23 -5.61
CA THR A 234 11.73 -5.24 -4.55
C THR A 234 12.67 -5.52 -3.38
N GLU A 235 13.46 -4.53 -3.00
CA GLU A 235 14.29 -4.54 -1.79
C GLU A 235 13.86 -3.37 -0.88
N VAL A 236 13.76 -3.66 0.43
CA VAL A 236 13.34 -2.66 1.42
C VAL A 236 14.36 -1.53 1.53
N ASP A 237 13.87 -0.29 1.54
CA ASP A 237 14.66 0.96 1.64
C ASP A 237 15.75 1.12 0.57
N LYS A 238 15.54 0.48 -0.59
CA LYS A 238 16.44 0.61 -1.73
C LYS A 238 15.68 1.01 -3.00
N THR A 239 16.43 1.63 -3.90
CA THR A 239 16.08 1.74 -5.30
C THR A 239 16.91 0.74 -6.09
N VAL A 240 16.25 -0.27 -6.65
CA VAL A 240 16.88 -1.29 -7.50
C VAL A 240 16.65 -0.93 -8.96
N GLU A 241 17.65 -1.09 -9.80
CA GLU A 241 17.50 -0.95 -11.25
C GLU A 241 17.64 -2.31 -11.93
N LYS A 242 16.63 -2.68 -12.72
CA LYS A 242 16.61 -3.93 -13.49
C LYS A 242 16.11 -3.67 -14.91
N ASN A 243 16.94 -3.97 -15.91
CA ASN A 243 16.64 -3.74 -17.33
C ASN A 243 16.22 -2.28 -17.64
N GLY A 244 16.83 -1.30 -16.95
CA GLY A 244 16.49 0.11 -17.09
C GLY A 244 15.17 0.51 -16.39
N VAL A 245 14.57 -0.37 -15.59
CA VAL A 245 13.38 -0.10 -14.75
C VAL A 245 13.84 0.20 -13.33
N LYS A 246 13.42 1.34 -12.78
CA LYS A 246 13.70 1.73 -11.39
C LYS A 246 12.60 1.19 -10.46
N ILE A 247 12.99 0.46 -9.42
CA ILE A 247 12.08 -0.16 -8.44
C ILE A 247 12.38 0.44 -7.07
N LEU A 248 11.40 1.16 -6.51
CA LEU A 248 11.50 1.81 -5.22
C LEU A 248 10.71 1.02 -4.17
N GLY A 249 11.40 0.54 -3.12
CA GLY A 249 10.83 -0.26 -2.03
C GLY A 249 10.97 0.45 -0.68
N GLU A 250 10.26 1.55 -0.46
CA GLU A 250 10.40 2.35 0.74
C GLU A 250 9.54 1.82 1.90
N ALA A 251 10.16 1.53 3.06
CA ALA A 251 9.49 0.97 4.22
C ALA A 251 8.53 1.95 4.89
N ASN A 252 8.93 3.21 5.00
CA ASN A 252 8.24 4.23 5.79
C ASN A 252 7.94 5.50 4.99
N ILE A 253 7.20 5.36 3.89
CA ILE A 253 6.85 6.48 3.01
C ILE A 253 6.17 7.64 3.75
N LEU A 254 5.46 7.36 4.85
CA LEU A 254 4.76 8.36 5.65
C LEU A 254 5.71 9.30 6.40
N ASN A 255 6.98 8.92 6.59
CA ASN A 255 8.01 9.82 7.11
C ASN A 255 8.24 11.05 6.20
N LYS A 256 7.80 10.97 4.94
CA LYS A 256 7.80 12.10 3.99
C LYS A 256 6.55 12.99 4.08
N LEU A 257 5.58 12.64 4.95
CA LEU A 257 4.37 13.40 5.23
C LEU A 257 4.07 13.46 6.74
N PRO A 258 5.08 13.77 7.60
CA PRO A 258 4.96 13.58 9.04
C PRO A 258 3.82 14.38 9.66
N VAL A 259 3.58 15.60 9.21
CA VAL A 259 2.52 16.47 9.73
C VAL A 259 1.13 15.89 9.44
N SER A 260 0.87 15.50 8.19
CA SER A 260 -0.43 14.93 7.80
C SER A 260 -0.67 13.58 8.46
N ALA A 261 0.35 12.72 8.49
CA ALA A 261 0.27 11.39 9.10
C ALA A 261 -0.02 11.49 10.61
N SER A 262 0.74 12.32 11.33
CA SER A 262 0.55 12.51 12.77
C SER A 262 -0.81 13.11 13.12
N ASN A 263 -1.27 14.11 12.35
CA ASN A 263 -2.57 14.74 12.59
C ASN A 263 -3.73 13.76 12.40
N LEU A 264 -3.69 12.93 11.34
CA LEU A 264 -4.73 11.91 11.13
C LEU A 264 -4.66 10.81 12.18
N TYR A 265 -3.46 10.34 12.51
CA TYR A 265 -3.28 9.35 13.57
C TYR A 265 -3.83 9.84 14.92
N ALA A 266 -3.48 11.07 15.31
CA ALA A 266 -3.99 11.69 16.53
C ALA A 266 -5.52 11.77 16.56
N LYS A 267 -6.14 12.13 15.43
CA LYS A 267 -7.62 12.13 15.32
C LYS A 267 -8.22 10.73 15.43
N ASN A 268 -7.60 9.72 14.83
CA ASN A 268 -8.06 8.34 14.97
C ASN A 268 -8.00 7.86 16.43
N VAL A 269 -6.93 8.19 17.15
CA VAL A 269 -6.75 7.82 18.56
C VAL A 269 -7.72 8.58 19.48
N PHE A 270 -8.02 9.84 19.14
CA PHE A 270 -8.93 10.69 19.95
C PHE A 270 -10.39 10.25 19.87
N ASN A 271 -10.85 9.72 18.72
CA ASN A 271 -12.23 9.25 18.52
C ASN A 271 -12.54 7.95 19.26
#